data_c6814be5a64aae5753eefef3238d4276
#
_entry.id   c6814be5a64aae5753eefef3238d4276
#
_cell.length_a   1.000
_cell.length_b   1.000
_cell.length_c   1.000
_cell.angle_alpha   90.00
_cell.angle_beta   90.00
_cell.angle_gamma   90.00
#
_symmetry.space_group_name_H-M   'P 1'
#
loop_
_entity.id
_entity.type
_entity.pdbx_description
1 polymer ?
#
loop_
_entity_poly.entity_id
_entity_poly.type
_entity_poly.pdbx_seq_one_letter_code
_entity_poly.pdbx_strand_id
1 'polypeptide(L)'
;MTRDLIIVFKSKTEVFEFIDGMNAAGAFATTTGTPKEAKIGCGISAKTNARNINAVYAILSKKNFDGFFGVYSSVSVNGRTSRSRLV
;
A
#
# COMPACT_ATOMS: atom_id res chain seq x y z
N MET A 1 -14.86 3.14 12.31
CA MET A 1 -13.83 2.18 11.85
C MET A 1 -13.25 2.63 10.53
N THR A 2 -11.93 2.68 10.44
CA THR A 2 -11.21 3.08 9.23
C THR A 2 -10.37 1.91 8.75
N ARG A 3 -10.47 1.58 7.47
CA ARG A 3 -9.64 0.53 6.88
C ARG A 3 -8.86 1.09 5.71
N ASP A 4 -7.54 0.94 5.80
CA ASP A 4 -6.62 1.36 4.76
C ASP A 4 -5.82 0.17 4.26
N LEU A 5 -5.28 0.31 3.05
CA LEU A 5 -4.36 -0.65 2.48
C LEU A 5 -2.98 0.00 2.45
N ILE A 6 -1.98 -0.75 2.87
CA ILE A 6 -0.59 -0.31 2.81
C ILE A 6 0.15 -1.25 1.86
N ILE A 7 0.67 -0.69 0.79
CA ILE A 7 1.35 -1.45 -0.25
C ILE A 7 2.85 -1.24 -0.09
N VAL A 8 3.56 -2.32 0.18
CA VAL A 8 4.96 -2.28 0.55
C VAL A 8 5.84 -2.72 -0.61
N PHE A 9 6.87 -1.91 -0.89
CA PHE A 9 7.85 -2.20 -1.92
C PHE A 9 9.25 -2.10 -1.32
N LYS A 10 10.21 -2.77 -1.91
CA LYS A 10 11.61 -2.71 -1.48
C LYS A 10 12.30 -1.43 -1.92
N SER A 11 11.75 -0.74 -2.90
CA SER A 11 12.34 0.46 -3.51
C SER A 11 11.42 1.65 -3.35
N LYS A 12 11.97 2.78 -2.91
CA LYS A 12 11.25 4.05 -2.81
C LYS A 12 10.71 4.49 -4.18
N THR A 13 11.48 4.29 -5.22
CA THR A 13 11.07 4.64 -6.58
C THR A 13 9.78 3.93 -6.97
N GLU A 14 9.67 2.65 -6.63
CA GLU A 14 8.47 1.88 -6.95
C GLU A 14 7.25 2.36 -6.16
N VAL A 15 7.46 2.81 -4.93
CA VAL A 15 6.37 3.41 -4.14
C VAL A 15 5.76 4.58 -4.90
N PHE A 16 6.61 5.49 -5.39
CA PHE A 16 6.12 6.67 -6.11
C PHE A 16 5.51 6.31 -7.47
N GLU A 17 6.07 5.34 -8.17
CA GLU A 17 5.49 4.86 -9.43
C GLU A 17 4.10 4.28 -9.22
N PHE A 18 3.93 3.51 -8.15
CA PHE A 18 2.65 2.93 -7.78
C PHE A 18 1.63 4.02 -7.45
N ILE A 19 2.03 5.00 -6.65
CA ILE A 19 1.16 6.12 -6.26
C ILE A 19 0.72 6.91 -7.49
N ASP A 20 1.65 7.18 -8.41
CA ASP A 20 1.32 7.88 -9.65
C ASP A 20 0.29 7.10 -10.47
N GLY A 21 0.46 5.78 -10.57
CA GLY A 21 -0.49 4.94 -11.28
C GLY A 21 -1.87 4.94 -10.65
N MET A 22 -1.93 4.91 -9.31
CA MET A 22 -3.19 4.97 -8.59
C MET A 22 -3.91 6.30 -8.82
N ASN A 23 -3.19 7.40 -8.69
CA ASN A 23 -3.77 8.73 -8.87
C ASN A 23 -4.23 8.93 -10.32
N ALA A 24 -3.49 8.42 -11.29
CA ALA A 24 -3.88 8.47 -12.71
C ALA A 24 -5.16 7.67 -12.96
N ALA A 25 -5.40 6.62 -12.20
CA ALA A 25 -6.61 5.81 -12.29
C ALA A 25 -7.78 6.37 -11.49
N GLY A 26 -7.60 7.52 -10.86
CA GLY A 26 -8.65 8.16 -10.07
C GLY A 26 -8.80 7.60 -8.65
N ALA A 27 -7.87 6.75 -8.21
CA ALA A 27 -7.90 6.16 -6.88
C ALA A 27 -6.80 6.82 -6.04
N PHE A 28 -7.18 7.72 -5.15
CA PHE A 28 -6.24 8.51 -4.37
C PHE A 28 -5.32 7.63 -3.52
N ALA A 29 -4.02 7.87 -3.63
CA ALA A 29 -3.02 7.19 -2.81
C ALA A 29 -1.96 8.20 -2.36
N THR A 30 -1.34 7.93 -1.21
CA THR A 30 -0.32 8.79 -0.63
C THR A 30 0.76 7.94 0.02
N THR A 31 1.79 8.57 0.57
CA THR A 31 2.85 7.86 1.26
C THR A 31 2.51 7.65 2.73
N THR A 32 3.09 6.61 3.31
CA THR A 32 3.02 6.34 4.74
C THR A 32 4.30 5.62 5.17
N GLY A 33 4.52 5.52 6.48
CA GLY A 33 5.63 4.72 6.99
C GLY A 33 5.37 3.24 6.76
N THR A 34 6.44 2.48 6.50
CA THR A 34 6.32 1.04 6.32
C THR A 34 5.97 0.38 7.65
N PRO A 35 4.97 -0.52 7.68
CA PRO A 35 4.60 -1.20 8.92
C PRO A 35 5.76 -2.04 9.47
N LYS A 36 5.87 -2.09 10.78
CA LYS A 36 6.89 -2.92 11.45
C LYS A 36 6.75 -4.39 11.05
N GLU A 37 5.55 -4.82 10.81
CA GLU A 37 5.24 -6.19 10.42
C GLU A 37 5.90 -6.61 9.11
N ALA A 38 6.18 -5.64 8.24
CA ALA A 38 6.81 -5.95 6.95
C ALA A 38 8.30 -6.27 7.06
N LYS A 39 8.99 -5.72 8.07
CA LYS A 39 10.42 -5.98 8.33
C LYS A 39 11.29 -5.81 7.09
N ILE A 40 11.10 -4.71 6.37
CA ILE A 40 11.76 -4.44 5.12
C ILE A 40 12.54 -3.12 5.23
N GLY A 41 13.62 -2.99 4.46
CA GLY A 41 14.53 -1.86 4.57
C GLY A 41 14.02 -0.52 4.10
N CYS A 42 13.02 -0.46 3.24
CA CYS A 42 12.45 0.80 2.78
C CYS A 42 11.51 1.37 3.85
N GLY A 43 11.76 2.59 4.30
CA GLY A 43 10.97 3.21 5.37
C GLY A 43 9.69 3.86 4.90
N ILE A 44 9.35 3.79 3.63
CA ILE A 44 8.18 4.44 3.05
C ILE A 44 7.36 3.44 2.24
N SER A 45 6.04 3.57 2.30
CA SER A 45 5.11 2.70 1.59
C SER A 45 3.96 3.52 1.02
N ALA A 46 3.15 2.93 0.15
CA ALA A 46 1.97 3.57 -0.38
C ALA A 46 0.75 3.24 0.49
N LYS A 47 -0.15 4.20 0.64
CA LYS A 47 -1.39 4.02 1.41
C LYS A 47 -2.58 4.48 0.59
N THR A 48 -3.65 3.69 0.61
CA THR A 48 -4.91 4.05 -0.01
C THR A 48 -6.06 3.48 0.82
N ASN A 49 -7.28 3.96 0.57
CA ASN A 49 -8.45 3.44 1.26
C ASN A 49 -8.76 2.02 0.77
N ALA A 50 -9.30 1.18 1.65
CA ALA A 50 -9.59 -0.22 1.33
C ALA A 50 -10.59 -0.38 0.18
N ARG A 51 -11.45 0.61 -0.06
CA ARG A 51 -12.39 0.56 -1.19
C ARG A 51 -11.67 0.55 -2.55
N ASN A 52 -10.41 0.94 -2.58
CA ASN A 52 -9.62 1.00 -3.81
C ASN A 52 -8.88 -0.30 -4.10
N ILE A 53 -9.25 -1.40 -3.44
CA ILE A 53 -8.52 -2.67 -3.54
C ILE A 53 -8.45 -3.19 -4.98
N ASN A 54 -9.51 -3.01 -5.77
CA ASN A 54 -9.50 -3.45 -7.16
C ASN A 54 -8.51 -2.65 -7.99
N ALA A 55 -8.41 -1.34 -7.74
CA ALA A 55 -7.43 -0.50 -8.41
C ALA A 55 -6.00 -0.90 -8.02
N VAL A 56 -5.77 -1.26 -6.76
CA VAL A 56 -4.48 -1.74 -6.28
C VAL A 56 -4.04 -2.96 -7.08
N TYR A 57 -4.90 -3.97 -7.16
CA TYR A 57 -4.56 -5.20 -7.88
C TYR A 57 -4.41 -4.96 -9.38
N ALA A 58 -5.23 -4.08 -9.96
CA ALA A 58 -5.11 -3.73 -11.37
C ALA A 58 -3.76 -3.11 -11.69
N ILE A 59 -3.29 -2.16 -10.87
CA ILE A 59 -2.00 -1.52 -11.06
C ILE A 59 -0.86 -2.52 -10.89
N LEU A 60 -0.94 -3.37 -9.86
CA LEU A 60 0.09 -4.38 -9.60
C LEU A 60 0.18 -5.41 -10.72
N SER A 61 -0.94 -5.72 -11.37
CA SER A 61 -0.97 -6.68 -12.49
C SER A 61 -0.49 -6.04 -13.80
N LYS A 62 -0.79 -4.76 -13.99
CA LYS A 62 -0.50 -4.06 -15.24
C LYS A 62 0.99 -3.77 -15.39
N LYS A 63 1.66 -3.47 -14.30
CA LYS A 63 3.08 -3.15 -14.28
C LYS A 63 3.82 -4.11 -13.38
N ASN A 64 4.95 -4.61 -13.86
CA ASN A 64 5.76 -5.53 -13.06
C ASN A 64 6.63 -4.74 -12.06
N PHE A 65 6.29 -4.85 -10.79
CA PHE A 65 7.07 -4.22 -9.72
C PHE A 65 7.98 -5.27 -9.09
N ASP A 66 9.24 -5.26 -9.49
CA ASP A 66 10.21 -6.26 -9.01
C ASP A 66 10.39 -6.23 -7.50
N GLY A 67 10.26 -5.06 -6.89
CA GLY A 67 10.42 -4.89 -5.46
C GLY A 67 9.13 -5.01 -4.66
N PHE A 68 8.03 -5.44 -5.28
CA PHE A 68 6.77 -5.60 -4.55
C PHE A 68 6.94 -6.62 -3.43
N PHE A 69 6.57 -6.23 -2.22
CA PHE A 69 6.71 -7.07 -1.04
C PHE A 69 5.37 -7.62 -0.55
N GLY A 70 4.35 -6.78 -0.47
CA GLY A 70 3.05 -7.24 -0.02
C GLY A 70 2.04 -6.11 0.16
N VAL A 71 0.79 -6.51 0.35
CA VAL A 71 -0.32 -5.60 0.66
C VAL A 71 -0.78 -5.91 2.08
N TYR A 72 -0.85 -4.89 2.91
CA TYR A 72 -1.29 -5.02 4.30
C TYR A 72 -2.59 -4.27 4.50
N SER A 73 -3.50 -4.86 5.25
CA SER A 73 -4.71 -4.19 5.72
C SER A 73 -4.41 -3.52 7.05
N SER A 74 -4.77 -2.25 7.18
CA SER A 74 -4.63 -1.50 8.42
C SER A 74 -6.01 -1.06 8.87
N VAL A 75 -6.43 -1.50 10.05
CA VAL A 75 -7.76 -1.20 10.60
C VAL A 75 -7.59 -0.47 11.92
N SER A 76 -8.23 0.70 12.03
CA SER A 76 -8.24 1.48 13.28
C SER A 76 -9.64 1.46 13.88
N VAL A 77 -9.73 1.00 15.13
CA VAL A 77 -10.98 0.96 15.89
C VAL A 77 -10.67 1.44 17.31
N ASN A 78 -11.38 2.47 17.76
CA ASN A 78 -11.24 3.01 19.12
C ASN A 78 -9.79 3.31 19.49
N GLY A 79 -9.05 3.93 18.58
CA GLY A 79 -7.67 4.31 18.82
C GLY A 79 -6.66 3.18 18.68
N ARG A 80 -7.11 1.97 18.41
CA ARG A 80 -6.22 0.82 18.19
C ARG A 80 -6.09 0.54 16.70
N THR A 81 -4.85 0.25 16.28
CA THR A 81 -4.57 -0.10 14.89
C THR A 81 -4.10 -1.54 14.81
N SER A 82 -4.76 -2.32 13.95
CA SER A 82 -4.37 -3.71 13.66
C SER A 82 -3.96 -3.80 12.20
N ARG A 83 -2.89 -4.53 11.93
CA ARG A 83 -2.41 -4.75 10.57
C ARG A 83 -2.29 -6.23 10.29
N SER A 84 -2.72 -6.64 9.08
CA SER A 84 -2.57 -8.01 8.63
C SER A 84 -2.20 -8.03 7.16
N ARG A 85 -1.35 -8.98 6.79
CA ARG A 85 -0.93 -9.14 5.41
C ARG A 85 -2.03 -9.82 4.60
N LEU A 86 -2.36 -9.24 3.45
CA LEU A 86 -3.36 -9.79 2.54
C LEU A 86 -2.73 -10.63 1.43
N VAL A 87 -1.57 -10.18 0.92
CA VAL A 87 -0.91 -10.84 -0.20
C VAL A 87 0.58 -10.95 0.03
#